data_df94415a9d89ba34763e0188e230614d
#
_entry.id   df94415a9d89ba34763e0188e230614d
#
_cell.length_a   1.000
_cell.length_b   1.000
_cell.length_c   1.000
_cell.angle_alpha   90.00
_cell.angle_beta   90.00
_cell.angle_gamma   90.00
#
_symmetry.space_group_name_H-M   'P 1'
#
loop_
_entity.id
_entity.type
_entity.pdbx_description
1 polymer ?
#
loop_
_entity_poly.entity_id
_entity_poly.type
_entity_poly.pdbx_seq_one_letter_code
_entity_poly.pdbx_strand_id
1 'polypeptide(L)'
;MLDQIRNSQSAIRNPLVECVPNFSEGRKPETIELIARAIESVPGAVVLGRHIDPDHNRSVITFVAAPEVVVDAALRAVTRATELIDLRTHTGEHPRIGATDVLPFVPVSGVTIYDCVALAHEAGQRIWQELSIPVYFYERAALQSDRVRLEKVRGRGFEQLRDEITMNPERAPDIGGHKVHETAGAIAVSARPFLIAFNVNLRSNEIGIARQIAREVRERDGGLPCVKALGLALYTRGLVQVSMNLTDYCRTSIGRAFLAVRAAAARRSVEIAGAEIVGLLPRAALDRQASYFPLLENFRETLVLETLLEAAEIERQTKGS
;
A
#
# COMPACT_ATOMS: atom_id res chain seq x y z
N MET A 1 12.31 -23.98 -8.06
CA MET A 1 11.60 -22.95 -7.27
C MET A 1 11.39 -21.64 -8.05
N LEU A 2 12.37 -21.11 -8.79
CA LEU A 2 12.17 -20.00 -9.74
C LEU A 2 11.27 -20.36 -10.94
N ASP A 3 11.26 -21.63 -11.37
CA ASP A 3 10.43 -22.11 -12.47
C ASP A 3 8.95 -22.32 -12.10
N GLN A 4 8.64 -22.52 -10.81
CA GLN A 4 7.23 -22.61 -10.35
C GLN A 4 6.56 -21.23 -10.29
N ILE A 5 7.34 -20.16 -10.03
CA ILE A 5 6.85 -18.79 -10.10
C ILE A 5 6.55 -18.39 -11.56
N ARG A 6 7.35 -18.88 -12.52
CA ARG A 6 7.09 -18.67 -13.95
C ARG A 6 5.83 -19.40 -14.46
N ASN A 7 5.50 -20.56 -13.92
CA ASN A 7 4.35 -21.35 -14.38
C ASN A 7 2.99 -20.85 -13.87
N SER A 8 2.92 -20.13 -12.74
CA SER A 8 1.65 -19.51 -12.29
C SER A 8 1.32 -18.21 -13.03
N GLN A 9 2.29 -17.57 -13.69
CA GLN A 9 2.09 -16.40 -14.55
C GLN A 9 1.57 -16.75 -15.96
N SER A 10 1.46 -18.02 -16.31
CA SER A 10 1.14 -18.47 -17.68
C SER A 10 -0.34 -18.31 -18.08
N ALA A 11 -1.25 -17.98 -17.19
CA ALA A 11 -2.67 -17.77 -17.50
C ALA A 11 -2.98 -16.35 -18.01
N ILE A 12 -2.21 -15.34 -17.61
CA ILE A 12 -2.45 -13.93 -17.99
C ILE A 12 -1.52 -13.61 -19.17
N ARG A 13 -2.07 -13.59 -20.40
CA ARG A 13 -1.28 -13.40 -21.63
C ARG A 13 -0.98 -11.94 -21.97
N ASN A 14 -1.72 -10.98 -21.42
CA ASN A 14 -1.59 -9.56 -21.76
C ASN A 14 -0.72 -8.81 -20.72
N PRO A 15 0.02 -7.77 -21.14
CA PRO A 15 0.74 -6.90 -20.22
C PRO A 15 -0.22 -6.29 -19.18
N LEU A 16 0.13 -6.42 -17.90
CA LEU A 16 -0.72 -5.98 -16.81
C LEU A 16 0.11 -5.36 -15.68
N VAL A 17 -0.34 -4.20 -15.21
CA VAL A 17 0.22 -3.48 -14.06
C VAL A 17 -0.84 -3.38 -12.98
N GLU A 18 -0.46 -3.69 -11.74
CA GLU A 18 -1.26 -3.40 -10.56
C GLU A 18 -0.88 -2.01 -10.03
N CYS A 19 -1.88 -1.22 -9.66
CA CYS A 19 -1.69 0.03 -8.94
C CYS A 19 -2.43 -0.04 -7.60
N VAL A 20 -1.75 0.40 -6.52
CA VAL A 20 -2.24 0.23 -5.14
C VAL A 20 -2.24 1.57 -4.40
N PRO A 21 -2.98 2.59 -4.88
CA PRO A 21 -3.07 3.87 -4.21
C PRO A 21 -3.63 3.75 -2.80
N ASN A 22 -3.07 4.57 -1.90
CA ASN A 22 -3.54 4.66 -0.53
C ASN A 22 -4.02 6.08 -0.27
N PHE A 23 -5.19 6.20 0.33
CA PHE A 23 -5.86 7.46 0.57
C PHE A 23 -5.99 7.76 2.06
N SER A 24 -5.90 9.04 2.42
CA SER A 24 -6.08 9.54 3.78
C SER A 24 -7.58 9.74 4.09
N GLU A 25 -8.35 8.68 3.96
CA GLU A 25 -9.76 8.59 4.33
C GLU A 25 -10.11 7.13 4.64
N GLY A 26 -10.69 6.87 5.78
CA GLY A 26 -11.10 5.53 6.21
C GLY A 26 -12.38 5.53 7.03
N ARG A 27 -13.03 6.71 7.16
CA ARG A 27 -14.25 6.90 7.95
C ARG A 27 -15.48 7.17 7.11
N LYS A 28 -15.29 7.57 5.85
CA LYS A 28 -16.35 7.85 4.89
C LYS A 28 -16.26 6.86 3.71
N PRO A 29 -16.90 5.67 3.82
CA PRO A 29 -16.87 4.67 2.76
C PRO A 29 -17.35 5.18 1.40
N GLU A 30 -18.30 6.14 1.40
CA GLU A 30 -18.82 6.80 0.20
C GLU A 30 -17.73 7.56 -0.58
N THR A 31 -16.77 8.18 0.11
CA THR A 31 -15.62 8.83 -0.52
C THR A 31 -14.77 7.82 -1.28
N ILE A 32 -14.51 6.66 -0.68
CA ILE A 32 -13.71 5.60 -1.29
C ILE A 32 -14.43 4.99 -2.48
N GLU A 33 -15.74 4.83 -2.39
CA GLU A 33 -16.55 4.35 -3.51
C GLU A 33 -16.52 5.34 -4.69
N LEU A 34 -16.57 6.64 -4.44
CA LEU A 34 -16.48 7.67 -5.50
C LEU A 34 -15.09 7.66 -6.17
N ILE A 35 -14.01 7.42 -5.41
CA ILE A 35 -12.67 7.28 -5.97
C ILE A 35 -12.57 5.99 -6.81
N ALA A 36 -13.11 4.88 -6.32
CA ALA A 36 -13.13 3.62 -7.06
C ALA A 36 -13.88 3.75 -8.39
N ARG A 37 -15.05 4.40 -8.40
CA ARG A 37 -15.82 4.67 -9.64
C ARG A 37 -15.04 5.57 -10.61
N ALA A 38 -14.24 6.50 -10.12
CA ALA A 38 -13.39 7.32 -10.98
C ALA A 38 -12.32 6.48 -11.69
N ILE A 39 -11.75 5.47 -11.02
CA ILE A 39 -10.85 4.48 -11.65
C ILE A 39 -11.62 3.67 -12.71
N GLU A 40 -12.76 3.11 -12.35
CA GLU A 40 -13.59 2.26 -13.20
C GLU A 40 -14.18 3.00 -14.41
N SER A 41 -14.22 4.34 -14.38
CA SER A 41 -14.64 5.15 -15.53
C SER A 41 -13.65 5.12 -16.70
N VAL A 42 -12.42 4.67 -16.47
CA VAL A 42 -11.40 4.50 -17.51
C VAL A 42 -11.54 3.11 -18.14
N PRO A 43 -11.85 3.01 -19.43
CA PRO A 43 -11.99 1.73 -20.09
C PRO A 43 -10.71 0.89 -19.99
N GLY A 44 -10.84 -0.34 -19.54
CA GLY A 44 -9.71 -1.26 -19.35
C GLY A 44 -9.10 -1.24 -17.94
N ALA A 45 -9.46 -0.29 -17.08
CA ALA A 45 -9.13 -0.34 -15.65
C ALA A 45 -10.14 -1.19 -14.89
N VAL A 46 -9.66 -2.04 -13.98
CA VAL A 46 -10.48 -2.95 -13.16
C VAL A 46 -10.10 -2.81 -11.70
N VAL A 47 -11.03 -2.36 -10.86
CA VAL A 47 -10.85 -2.33 -9.41
C VAL A 47 -11.04 -3.75 -8.86
N LEU A 48 -9.99 -4.28 -8.24
CA LEU A 48 -9.97 -5.63 -7.67
C LEU A 48 -10.32 -5.65 -6.18
N GLY A 49 -10.05 -4.57 -5.45
CA GLY A 49 -10.30 -4.54 -4.01
C GLY A 49 -10.31 -3.15 -3.42
N ARG A 50 -11.02 -3.03 -2.30
CA ARG A 50 -11.09 -1.84 -1.44
C ARG A 50 -10.90 -2.29 0.00
N HIS A 51 -9.93 -1.72 0.68
CA HIS A 51 -9.73 -1.92 2.12
C HIS A 51 -9.89 -0.57 2.82
N ILE A 52 -10.76 -0.50 3.82
CA ILE A 52 -11.09 0.73 4.54
C ILE A 52 -10.81 0.48 6.02
N ASP A 53 -10.01 1.35 6.62
CA ASP A 53 -9.61 1.26 8.02
C ASP A 53 -9.96 2.56 8.77
N PRO A 54 -11.01 2.56 9.59
CA PRO A 54 -11.44 3.75 10.32
C PRO A 54 -10.52 4.14 11.48
N ASP A 55 -9.80 3.19 12.11
CA ASP A 55 -8.85 3.46 13.18
C ASP A 55 -7.63 4.22 12.65
N HIS A 56 -7.09 3.76 11.53
CA HIS A 56 -5.99 4.43 10.85
C HIS A 56 -6.43 5.65 10.04
N ASN A 57 -7.74 5.80 9.83
CA ASN A 57 -8.35 6.77 8.92
C ASN A 57 -7.68 6.75 7.55
N ARG A 58 -7.64 5.57 6.95
CA ARG A 58 -6.91 5.26 5.73
C ARG A 58 -7.65 4.22 4.91
N SER A 59 -7.48 4.27 3.61
CA SER A 59 -7.96 3.22 2.71
C SER A 59 -6.93 2.87 1.66
N VAL A 60 -7.10 1.68 1.10
CA VAL A 60 -6.30 1.14 0.00
C VAL A 60 -7.26 0.67 -1.08
N ILE A 61 -7.07 1.16 -2.30
CA ILE A 61 -7.73 0.62 -3.48
C ILE A 61 -6.67 -0.14 -4.28
N THR A 62 -7.00 -1.36 -4.70
CA THR A 62 -6.18 -2.12 -5.63
C THR A 62 -6.89 -2.21 -6.96
N PHE A 63 -6.24 -1.80 -8.03
CA PHE A 63 -6.75 -1.95 -9.39
C PHE A 63 -5.65 -2.42 -10.35
N VAL A 64 -6.06 -2.97 -11.47
CA VAL A 64 -5.17 -3.38 -12.55
C VAL A 64 -5.61 -2.75 -13.86
N ALA A 65 -4.63 -2.50 -14.71
CA ALA A 65 -4.84 -2.05 -16.09
C ALA A 65 -3.64 -2.41 -16.96
N ALA A 66 -3.81 -2.33 -18.27
CA ALA A 66 -2.70 -2.37 -19.22
C ALA A 66 -1.78 -1.16 -19.01
N PRO A 67 -0.47 -1.25 -19.34
CA PRO A 67 0.49 -0.17 -19.15
C PRO A 67 0.04 1.19 -19.72
N GLU A 68 -0.58 1.18 -20.90
CA GLU A 68 -1.08 2.36 -21.62
C GLU A 68 -2.33 2.99 -20.98
N VAL A 69 -2.97 2.32 -20.03
CA VAL A 69 -4.22 2.73 -19.39
C VAL A 69 -4.02 3.08 -17.90
N VAL A 70 -3.05 2.42 -17.24
CA VAL A 70 -2.91 2.46 -15.78
C VAL A 70 -2.66 3.87 -15.24
N VAL A 71 -1.93 4.72 -15.97
CA VAL A 71 -1.63 6.11 -15.56
C VAL A 71 -2.89 6.96 -15.60
N ASP A 72 -3.72 6.84 -16.63
CA ASP A 72 -5.00 7.57 -16.71
C ASP A 72 -5.93 7.19 -15.58
N ALA A 73 -6.04 5.89 -15.27
CA ALA A 73 -6.84 5.42 -14.15
C ALA A 73 -6.32 5.92 -12.79
N ALA A 74 -5.00 5.94 -12.61
CA ALA A 74 -4.35 6.49 -11.42
C ALA A 74 -4.63 7.99 -11.26
N LEU A 75 -4.54 8.76 -12.35
CA LEU A 75 -4.85 10.20 -12.33
C LEU A 75 -6.30 10.48 -11.98
N ARG A 76 -7.26 9.71 -12.51
CA ARG A 76 -8.66 9.84 -12.11
C ARG A 76 -8.86 9.63 -10.61
N ALA A 77 -8.16 8.63 -10.04
CA ALA A 77 -8.20 8.39 -8.60
C ALA A 77 -7.62 9.57 -7.79
N VAL A 78 -6.44 10.06 -8.20
CA VAL A 78 -5.78 11.20 -7.52
C VAL A 78 -6.62 12.46 -7.62
N THR A 79 -7.16 12.78 -8.81
CA THR A 79 -8.06 13.92 -9.01
C THR A 79 -9.26 13.84 -8.07
N ARG A 80 -9.93 12.69 -8.05
CA ARG A 80 -11.11 12.52 -7.20
C ARG A 80 -10.80 12.59 -5.72
N ALA A 81 -9.66 12.03 -5.29
CA ALA A 81 -9.20 12.15 -3.90
C ALA A 81 -8.89 13.61 -3.53
N THR A 82 -8.28 14.38 -4.43
CA THR A 82 -7.97 15.80 -4.22
C THR A 82 -9.23 16.65 -4.01
N GLU A 83 -10.32 16.31 -4.69
CA GLU A 83 -11.62 16.99 -4.54
C GLU A 83 -12.34 16.64 -3.22
N LEU A 84 -12.16 15.42 -2.71
CA LEU A 84 -12.98 14.86 -1.63
C LEU A 84 -12.27 14.83 -0.26
N ILE A 85 -10.95 14.84 -0.22
CA ILE A 85 -10.15 14.66 1.00
C ILE A 85 -9.40 15.94 1.32
N ASP A 86 -9.66 16.50 2.52
CA ASP A 86 -8.99 17.70 3.01
C ASP A 86 -8.06 17.34 4.19
N LEU A 87 -6.75 17.37 3.97
CA LEU A 87 -5.76 17.05 5.00
C LEU A 87 -5.72 18.05 6.15
N ARG A 88 -6.25 19.26 5.99
CA ARG A 88 -6.29 20.27 7.06
C ARG A 88 -7.18 19.84 8.23
N THR A 89 -8.17 18.97 7.94
CA THR A 89 -9.11 18.45 8.94
C THR A 89 -8.90 16.97 9.25
N HIS A 90 -7.96 16.32 8.56
CA HIS A 90 -7.71 14.88 8.68
C HIS A 90 -6.94 14.56 9.97
N THR A 91 -7.42 13.56 10.72
CA THR A 91 -6.74 12.96 11.88
C THR A 91 -6.74 11.44 11.75
N GLY A 92 -5.61 10.81 12.03
CA GLY A 92 -5.44 9.33 11.99
C GLY A 92 -4.07 8.91 12.49
N GLU A 93 -3.95 7.67 12.92
CA GLU A 93 -2.71 7.11 13.50
C GLU A 93 -1.63 6.81 12.44
N HIS A 94 -2.04 6.63 11.18
CA HIS A 94 -1.10 6.26 10.11
C HIS A 94 -0.37 7.51 9.57
N PRO A 95 0.99 7.47 9.44
CA PRO A 95 1.74 8.56 8.83
C PRO A 95 1.29 8.81 7.38
N ARG A 96 1.08 10.08 7.01
CA ARG A 96 0.64 10.51 5.68
C ARG A 96 1.25 11.86 5.29
N ILE A 97 1.36 12.11 3.99
CA ILE A 97 1.75 13.41 3.42
C ILE A 97 0.73 13.94 2.40
N GLY A 98 -0.23 13.11 1.97
CA GLY A 98 -1.18 13.45 0.91
C GLY A 98 -2.57 12.88 1.09
N ALA A 99 -3.56 13.50 0.43
CA ALA A 99 -4.89 12.94 0.23
C ALA A 99 -4.81 11.57 -0.47
N THR A 100 -4.06 11.50 -1.57
CA THR A 100 -3.43 10.27 -2.05
C THR A 100 -2.01 10.25 -1.50
N ASP A 101 -1.79 9.45 -0.47
CA ASP A 101 -0.52 9.42 0.25
C ASP A 101 0.58 8.70 -0.52
N VAL A 102 0.25 7.53 -1.11
CA VAL A 102 1.16 6.77 -1.96
C VAL A 102 0.47 6.25 -3.21
N LEU A 103 1.23 6.19 -4.31
CA LEU A 103 0.78 5.68 -5.60
C LEU A 103 1.84 4.74 -6.19
N PRO A 104 1.84 3.44 -5.80
CA PRO A 104 2.79 2.47 -6.30
C PRO A 104 2.27 1.74 -7.54
N PHE A 105 3.15 1.55 -8.52
CA PHE A 105 2.99 0.69 -9.70
C PHE A 105 3.74 -0.62 -9.49
N VAL A 106 3.09 -1.75 -9.75
CA VAL A 106 3.60 -3.10 -9.46
C VAL A 106 3.49 -3.96 -10.72
N PRO A 107 4.58 -4.57 -11.20
CA PRO A 107 4.51 -5.44 -12.38
C PRO A 107 3.78 -6.74 -12.05
N VAL A 108 2.76 -7.10 -12.85
CA VAL A 108 1.99 -8.34 -12.70
C VAL A 108 2.34 -9.35 -13.79
N SER A 109 2.17 -8.99 -15.05
CA SER A 109 2.39 -9.88 -16.19
C SER A 109 2.88 -9.09 -17.40
N GLY A 110 3.84 -9.64 -18.15
CA GLY A 110 4.32 -9.06 -19.40
C GLY A 110 4.95 -7.68 -19.31
N VAL A 111 5.22 -7.18 -18.10
CA VAL A 111 5.87 -5.89 -17.81
C VAL A 111 7.01 -6.08 -16.82
N THR A 112 8.00 -5.23 -16.89
CA THR A 112 9.16 -5.23 -15.98
C THR A 112 9.00 -4.16 -14.90
N ILE A 113 9.85 -4.24 -13.88
CA ILE A 113 9.93 -3.18 -12.87
C ILE A 113 10.39 -1.83 -13.49
N TYR A 114 11.17 -1.88 -14.56
CA TYR A 114 11.64 -0.66 -15.24
C TYR A 114 10.51 0.01 -16.02
N ASP A 115 9.59 -0.77 -16.62
CA ASP A 115 8.38 -0.22 -17.24
C ASP A 115 7.51 0.46 -16.17
N CYS A 116 7.35 -0.15 -15.00
CA CYS A 116 6.63 0.47 -13.88
C CYS A 116 7.33 1.75 -13.35
N VAL A 117 8.67 1.84 -13.39
CA VAL A 117 9.42 3.07 -13.08
C VAL A 117 9.07 4.17 -14.07
N ALA A 118 9.04 3.87 -15.37
CA ALA A 118 8.66 4.83 -16.40
C ALA A 118 7.21 5.34 -16.19
N LEU A 119 6.27 4.43 -15.93
CA LEU A 119 4.87 4.78 -15.61
C LEU A 119 4.75 5.64 -14.35
N ALA A 120 5.54 5.34 -13.31
CA ALA A 120 5.56 6.14 -12.08
C ALA A 120 6.05 7.57 -12.33
N HIS A 121 7.10 7.73 -13.16
CA HIS A 121 7.61 9.05 -13.53
C HIS A 121 6.63 9.81 -14.41
N GLU A 122 5.98 9.16 -15.38
CA GLU A 122 4.91 9.74 -16.18
C GLU A 122 3.76 10.23 -15.31
N ALA A 123 3.26 9.37 -14.41
CA ALA A 123 2.19 9.72 -13.48
C ALA A 123 2.58 10.93 -12.61
N GLY A 124 3.81 10.97 -12.09
CA GLY A 124 4.30 12.09 -11.30
C GLY A 124 4.34 13.41 -12.06
N GLN A 125 4.80 13.40 -13.32
CA GLN A 125 4.79 14.57 -14.18
C GLN A 125 3.37 15.10 -14.41
N ARG A 126 2.45 14.21 -14.74
CA ARG A 126 1.05 14.57 -15.02
C ARG A 126 0.30 15.03 -13.76
N ILE A 127 0.55 14.42 -12.59
CA ILE A 127 -0.03 14.87 -11.32
C ILE A 127 0.37 16.32 -11.03
N TRP A 128 1.62 16.68 -11.22
CA TRP A 128 2.04 18.06 -11.04
C TRP A 128 1.41 19.01 -12.08
N GLN A 129 1.43 18.64 -13.35
CA GLN A 129 0.91 19.47 -14.44
C GLN A 129 -0.59 19.71 -14.35
N GLU A 130 -1.36 18.68 -14.02
CA GLU A 130 -2.83 18.72 -14.03
C GLU A 130 -3.42 19.17 -12.68
N LEU A 131 -2.75 18.85 -11.54
CA LEU A 131 -3.31 19.04 -10.19
C LEU A 131 -2.46 19.94 -9.29
N SER A 132 -1.27 20.32 -9.71
CA SER A 132 -0.32 21.14 -8.91
C SER A 132 0.02 20.51 -7.54
N ILE A 133 0.01 19.18 -7.45
CA ILE A 133 0.40 18.44 -6.24
C ILE A 133 1.89 18.11 -6.33
N PRO A 134 2.74 18.51 -5.36
CA PRO A 134 4.15 18.17 -5.34
C PRO A 134 4.36 16.66 -5.22
N VAL A 135 5.34 16.14 -5.98
CA VAL A 135 5.59 14.70 -6.10
C VAL A 135 6.96 14.33 -5.55
N TYR A 136 7.00 13.27 -4.78
CA TYR A 136 8.21 12.59 -4.31
C TYR A 136 8.26 11.19 -4.90
N PHE A 137 9.40 10.81 -5.49
CA PHE A 137 9.61 9.44 -5.93
C PHE A 137 10.30 8.60 -4.87
N TYR A 138 9.85 7.34 -4.69
CA TYR A 138 10.44 6.44 -3.71
C TYR A 138 10.55 5.00 -4.25
N GLU A 139 11.16 4.11 -3.49
CA GLU A 139 11.48 2.72 -3.87
C GLU A 139 12.27 2.70 -5.20
N ARG A 140 11.83 1.93 -6.21
CA ARG A 140 12.52 1.82 -7.50
C ARG A 140 12.40 3.05 -8.40
N ALA A 141 11.42 3.91 -8.15
CA ALA A 141 11.25 5.16 -8.87
C ALA A 141 12.07 6.33 -8.26
N ALA A 142 12.71 6.14 -7.10
CA ALA A 142 13.47 7.18 -6.40
C ALA A 142 14.56 7.77 -7.29
N LEU A 143 14.60 9.10 -7.37
CA LEU A 143 15.66 9.86 -8.05
C LEU A 143 16.84 10.16 -7.12
N GLN A 144 16.63 10.09 -5.81
CA GLN A 144 17.63 10.33 -4.78
C GLN A 144 17.76 9.08 -3.89
N SER A 145 19.01 8.71 -3.57
CA SER A 145 19.30 7.47 -2.84
C SER A 145 18.71 7.41 -1.43
N ASP A 146 18.54 8.54 -0.76
CA ASP A 146 17.95 8.67 0.56
C ASP A 146 16.41 8.52 0.52
N ARG A 147 15.76 8.74 -0.63
CA ARG A 147 14.32 8.61 -0.85
C ARG A 147 13.84 7.21 -1.23
N VAL A 148 14.74 6.26 -1.40
CA VAL A 148 14.35 4.84 -1.58
C VAL A 148 13.43 4.36 -0.47
N ARG A 149 13.55 4.92 0.74
CA ARG A 149 12.71 4.58 1.88
C ARG A 149 11.56 5.58 2.03
N LEU A 150 10.30 5.11 1.92
CA LEU A 150 9.10 5.92 2.10
C LEU A 150 9.10 6.70 3.43
N GLU A 151 9.66 6.13 4.49
CA GLU A 151 9.74 6.76 5.80
C GLU A 151 10.58 8.06 5.77
N LYS A 152 11.57 8.13 4.88
CA LYS A 152 12.36 9.35 4.66
C LYS A 152 11.56 10.42 3.93
N VAL A 153 10.76 10.02 2.93
CA VAL A 153 9.84 10.91 2.23
C VAL A 153 8.79 11.48 3.19
N ARG A 154 8.12 10.62 3.95
CA ARG A 154 7.06 11.03 4.87
C ARG A 154 7.54 11.88 6.05
N GLY A 155 8.74 11.60 6.59
CA GLY A 155 9.21 12.25 7.82
C GLY A 155 8.22 12.05 8.96
N ARG A 156 7.75 13.14 9.56
CA ARG A 156 6.69 13.14 10.59
C ARG A 156 5.29 13.38 10.03
N GLY A 157 5.14 13.41 8.70
CA GLY A 157 3.85 13.56 8.04
C GLY A 157 3.61 14.94 7.43
N PHE A 158 2.35 15.16 7.06
CA PHE A 158 1.90 16.35 6.32
C PHE A 158 2.20 17.66 7.03
N GLU A 159 1.97 17.75 8.32
CA GLU A 159 2.13 18.97 9.10
C GLU A 159 3.59 19.44 9.06
N GLN A 160 4.53 18.51 9.32
CA GLN A 160 5.96 18.82 9.22
C GLN A 160 6.36 19.18 7.79
N LEU A 161 5.88 18.42 6.81
CA LEU A 161 6.22 18.68 5.40
C LEU A 161 5.75 20.08 4.98
N ARG A 162 4.53 20.46 5.32
CA ARG A 162 3.98 21.80 5.04
C ARG A 162 4.86 22.92 5.59
N ASP A 163 5.34 22.73 6.82
CA ASP A 163 6.14 23.75 7.52
C ASP A 163 7.59 23.80 7.01
N GLU A 164 8.14 22.67 6.57
CA GLU A 164 9.55 22.54 6.15
C GLU A 164 9.79 22.71 4.65
N ILE A 165 8.84 22.38 3.78
CA ILE A 165 9.05 22.28 2.31
C ILE A 165 9.59 23.55 1.68
N THR A 166 9.25 24.73 2.23
CA THR A 166 9.71 26.03 1.74
C THR A 166 11.11 26.39 2.24
N MET A 167 11.47 25.94 3.45
CA MET A 167 12.66 26.38 4.18
C MET A 167 13.81 25.38 4.14
N ASN A 168 13.50 24.09 3.98
CA ASN A 168 14.48 23.00 4.01
C ASN A 168 14.69 22.39 2.63
N PRO A 169 15.87 22.62 1.97
CA PRO A 169 16.16 22.04 0.65
C PRO A 169 16.09 20.52 0.60
N GLU A 170 16.37 19.81 1.70
CA GLU A 170 16.26 18.34 1.74
C GLU A 170 14.80 17.86 1.63
N ARG A 171 13.85 18.76 1.89
CA ARG A 171 12.41 18.49 1.76
C ARG A 171 11.84 18.94 0.41
N ALA A 172 12.65 19.50 -0.49
CA ALA A 172 12.20 19.87 -1.83
C ALA A 172 11.63 18.64 -2.57
N PRO A 173 10.48 18.74 -3.25
CA PRO A 173 9.93 17.62 -4.02
C PRO A 173 10.80 17.30 -5.24
N ASP A 174 10.65 16.11 -5.80
CA ASP A 174 11.32 15.71 -7.04
C ASP A 174 10.68 16.40 -8.24
N ILE A 175 9.37 16.64 -8.18
CA ILE A 175 8.61 17.43 -9.16
C ILE A 175 7.69 18.39 -8.40
N GLY A 176 7.69 19.65 -8.82
CA GLY A 176 6.78 20.66 -8.29
C GLY A 176 7.46 21.78 -7.54
N GLY A 177 6.65 22.70 -7.02
CA GLY A 177 7.12 23.85 -6.27
C GLY A 177 7.34 23.55 -4.79
N HIS A 178 8.03 24.46 -4.09
CA HIS A 178 8.32 24.38 -2.67
C HIS A 178 7.11 24.75 -1.79
N LYS A 179 5.91 24.26 -2.12
CA LYS A 179 4.68 24.45 -1.34
C LYS A 179 3.79 23.23 -1.52
N VAL A 180 3.28 22.68 -0.44
CA VAL A 180 2.28 21.59 -0.53
C VAL A 180 0.96 22.11 -1.13
N HIS A 181 0.22 21.24 -1.80
CA HIS A 181 -1.16 21.55 -2.20
C HIS A 181 -2.01 21.80 -0.93
N GLU A 182 -2.86 22.82 -0.96
CA GLU A 182 -3.55 23.33 0.25
C GLU A 182 -4.36 22.26 0.99
N THR A 183 -5.13 21.46 0.27
CA THR A 183 -5.98 20.41 0.83
C THR A 183 -5.41 19.02 0.63
N ALA A 184 -4.79 18.76 -0.52
CA ALA A 184 -4.31 17.42 -0.90
C ALA A 184 -2.87 17.13 -0.45
N GLY A 185 -2.10 18.12 0.03
CA GLY A 185 -0.74 17.90 0.51
C GLY A 185 0.29 17.65 -0.60
N ALA A 186 0.99 16.53 -0.52
CA ALA A 186 1.95 16.04 -1.50
C ALA A 186 1.72 14.54 -1.74
N ILE A 187 2.28 13.98 -2.81
CA ILE A 187 2.09 12.56 -3.13
C ILE A 187 3.46 11.86 -3.26
N ALA A 188 3.54 10.62 -2.74
CA ALA A 188 4.67 9.74 -2.96
C ALA A 188 4.34 8.71 -4.05
N VAL A 189 5.08 8.72 -5.16
CA VAL A 189 4.88 7.84 -6.31
C VAL A 189 6.02 6.84 -6.41
N SER A 190 5.73 5.57 -6.71
CA SER A 190 6.79 4.55 -6.80
C SER A 190 6.50 3.46 -7.81
N ALA A 191 7.56 2.71 -8.14
CA ALA A 191 7.49 1.37 -8.67
C ALA A 191 8.10 0.40 -7.67
N ARG A 192 7.46 -0.73 -7.41
CA ARG A 192 7.95 -1.74 -6.45
C ARG A 192 7.51 -3.16 -6.84
N PRO A 193 8.21 -4.19 -6.37
CA PRO A 193 7.68 -5.55 -6.37
C PRO A 193 6.42 -5.68 -5.51
N PHE A 194 5.78 -6.84 -5.56
CA PHE A 194 4.69 -7.16 -4.64
C PHE A 194 5.13 -6.98 -3.20
N LEU A 195 4.27 -6.30 -2.44
CA LEU A 195 4.43 -6.07 -1.01
C LEU A 195 3.20 -6.64 -0.31
N ILE A 196 3.41 -7.43 0.74
CA ILE A 196 2.31 -7.96 1.53
C ILE A 196 2.20 -7.15 2.82
N ALA A 197 1.09 -6.43 2.96
CA ALA A 197 0.74 -5.80 4.22
C ALA A 197 0.02 -6.82 5.10
N PHE A 198 0.69 -7.20 6.20
CA PHE A 198 0.22 -8.23 7.13
C PHE A 198 0.31 -7.71 8.56
N ASN A 199 -0.81 -7.68 9.24
CA ASN A 199 -0.93 -7.16 10.58
C ASN A 199 -1.24 -8.27 11.58
N VAL A 200 -0.72 -8.14 12.80
CA VAL A 200 -1.02 -9.03 13.93
C VAL A 200 -1.56 -8.20 15.10
N ASN A 201 -2.78 -8.53 15.51
CA ASN A 201 -3.51 -7.86 16.60
C ASN A 201 -3.18 -8.53 17.93
N LEU A 202 -2.90 -7.75 18.96
CA LEU A 202 -2.50 -8.20 20.29
C LEU A 202 -3.53 -7.78 21.33
N ARG A 203 -3.86 -8.69 22.28
CA ARG A 203 -4.75 -8.44 23.42
C ARG A 203 -4.04 -7.57 24.47
N SER A 204 -3.90 -6.29 24.15
CA SER A 204 -3.34 -5.27 25.02
C SER A 204 -3.79 -3.89 24.54
N ASN A 205 -3.89 -2.92 25.42
CA ASN A 205 -4.08 -1.50 25.10
C ASN A 205 -2.78 -0.70 25.23
N GLU A 206 -1.66 -1.36 25.57
CA GLU A 206 -0.36 -0.74 25.75
C GLU A 206 0.39 -0.66 24.40
N ILE A 207 0.31 0.45 23.71
CA ILE A 207 1.02 0.67 22.43
C ILE A 207 2.52 0.45 22.53
N GLY A 208 3.12 0.63 23.72
CA GLY A 208 4.53 0.37 24.00
C GLY A 208 4.95 -1.06 23.66
N ILE A 209 4.09 -2.04 23.94
CA ILE A 209 4.32 -3.47 23.65
C ILE A 209 4.39 -3.69 22.13
N ALA A 210 3.42 -3.19 21.37
CA ALA A 210 3.41 -3.34 19.92
C ALA A 210 4.62 -2.66 19.26
N ARG A 211 5.01 -1.47 19.77
CA ARG A 211 6.21 -0.75 19.29
C ARG A 211 7.51 -1.51 19.58
N GLN A 212 7.62 -2.16 20.72
CA GLN A 212 8.80 -2.99 21.06
C GLN A 212 8.86 -4.22 20.15
N ILE A 213 7.75 -4.96 19.98
CA ILE A 213 7.68 -6.11 19.10
C ILE A 213 7.99 -5.72 17.66
N ALA A 214 7.43 -4.61 17.17
CA ALA A 214 7.73 -4.09 15.84
C ALA A 214 9.22 -3.81 15.63
N ARG A 215 9.94 -3.30 16.65
CA ARG A 215 11.40 -3.10 16.60
C ARG A 215 12.15 -4.43 16.52
N GLU A 216 11.71 -5.44 17.27
CA GLU A 216 12.37 -6.76 17.27
C GLU A 216 12.24 -7.49 15.93
N VAL A 217 11.13 -7.31 15.23
CA VAL A 217 10.85 -8.06 13.99
C VAL A 217 11.30 -7.35 12.72
N ARG A 218 11.50 -6.03 12.73
CA ARG A 218 11.84 -5.29 11.50
C ARG A 218 13.33 -5.30 11.19
N GLU A 219 13.64 -5.38 9.89
CA GLU A 219 15.01 -5.51 9.38
C GLU A 219 15.96 -4.42 9.87
N ARG A 220 15.53 -3.16 9.86
CA ARG A 220 16.40 -2.02 10.20
C ARG A 220 16.97 -2.05 11.62
N ASP A 221 16.32 -2.80 12.53
CA ASP A 221 16.77 -2.95 13.94
C ASP A 221 17.37 -4.35 14.20
N GLY A 222 17.72 -5.09 13.14
CA GLY A 222 18.35 -6.41 13.23
C GLY A 222 17.37 -7.58 13.24
N GLY A 223 16.10 -7.35 12.95
CA GLY A 223 15.08 -8.40 12.86
C GLY A 223 15.09 -9.16 11.53
N LEU A 224 13.92 -9.55 11.05
CA LEU A 224 13.76 -10.36 9.84
C LEU A 224 14.07 -9.54 8.57
N PRO A 225 14.78 -10.12 7.59
CA PRO A 225 15.06 -9.44 6.33
C PRO A 225 13.75 -9.14 5.57
N CYS A 226 13.73 -8.00 4.89
CA CYS A 226 12.58 -7.53 4.10
C CYS A 226 11.29 -7.34 4.91
N VAL A 227 11.39 -7.09 6.22
CA VAL A 227 10.26 -6.75 7.09
C VAL A 227 10.38 -5.30 7.54
N LYS A 228 9.39 -4.49 7.20
CA LYS A 228 9.13 -3.18 7.83
C LYS A 228 8.00 -3.39 8.85
N ALA A 229 8.10 -2.78 10.03
CA ALA A 229 7.04 -2.91 11.04
C ALA A 229 6.87 -1.64 11.88
N LEU A 230 5.61 -1.39 12.26
CA LEU A 230 5.17 -0.33 13.17
C LEU A 230 4.27 -0.93 14.26
N GLY A 231 4.31 -0.35 15.48
CA GLY A 231 3.33 -0.62 16.52
C GLY A 231 2.26 0.47 16.51
N LEU A 232 1.00 0.10 16.37
CA LEU A 232 -0.15 0.99 16.25
C LEU A 232 -1.20 0.65 17.29
N ALA A 233 -2.08 1.61 17.64
CA ALA A 233 -3.22 1.38 18.49
C ALA A 233 -4.49 1.21 17.65
N LEU A 234 -5.34 0.26 18.02
CA LEU A 234 -6.67 0.07 17.47
C LEU A 234 -7.69 0.49 18.54
N TYR A 235 -7.92 1.78 18.64
CA TYR A 235 -8.69 2.38 19.74
C TYR A 235 -10.13 1.85 19.79
N THR A 236 -10.78 1.66 18.63
CA THR A 236 -12.15 1.16 18.56
C THR A 236 -12.28 -0.29 19.05
N ARG A 237 -11.18 -1.05 19.01
CA ARG A 237 -11.14 -2.46 19.40
C ARG A 237 -10.51 -2.69 20.76
N GLY A 238 -9.90 -1.68 21.38
CA GLY A 238 -9.14 -1.84 22.63
C GLY A 238 -7.93 -2.77 22.49
N LEU A 239 -7.31 -2.81 21.30
CA LEU A 239 -6.18 -3.66 20.96
C LEU A 239 -4.98 -2.81 20.54
N VAL A 240 -3.81 -3.43 20.47
CA VAL A 240 -2.66 -2.88 19.75
C VAL A 240 -2.25 -3.82 18.62
N GLN A 241 -1.60 -3.27 17.61
CA GLN A 241 -1.29 -3.98 16.38
C GLN A 241 0.18 -3.86 16.02
N VAL A 242 0.78 -4.96 15.60
CA VAL A 242 2.06 -4.97 14.88
C VAL A 242 1.73 -4.97 13.38
N SER A 243 1.78 -3.80 12.77
CA SER A 243 1.55 -3.63 11.34
C SER A 243 2.84 -3.84 10.57
N MET A 244 2.84 -4.76 9.62
CA MET A 244 4.03 -5.18 8.88
C MET A 244 3.84 -5.04 7.38
N ASN A 245 4.92 -4.63 6.70
CA ASN A 245 5.07 -4.74 5.25
C ASN A 245 6.21 -5.72 4.94
N LEU A 246 5.84 -6.85 4.31
CA LEU A 246 6.79 -7.82 3.79
C LEU A 246 7.16 -7.39 2.37
N THR A 247 8.32 -6.76 2.21
CA THR A 247 8.76 -6.18 0.92
C THR A 247 9.34 -7.22 -0.04
N ASP A 248 9.63 -8.42 0.47
CA ASP A 248 9.99 -9.62 -0.30
C ASP A 248 9.52 -10.86 0.48
N TYR A 249 8.35 -11.36 0.14
CA TYR A 249 7.75 -12.52 0.80
C TYR A 249 8.47 -13.85 0.49
N CYS A 250 9.31 -13.89 -0.54
CA CYS A 250 10.14 -15.05 -0.83
C CYS A 250 11.32 -15.17 0.17
N ARG A 251 11.82 -14.04 0.68
CA ARG A 251 12.86 -14.00 1.72
C ARG A 251 12.29 -14.13 3.12
N THR A 252 11.17 -13.47 3.39
CA THR A 252 10.43 -13.61 4.65
C THR A 252 8.96 -13.81 4.38
N SER A 253 8.50 -15.06 4.53
CA SER A 253 7.09 -15.42 4.35
C SER A 253 6.20 -14.87 5.47
N ILE A 254 4.89 -14.78 5.23
CA ILE A 254 3.87 -14.40 6.22
C ILE A 254 4.02 -15.27 7.48
N GLY A 255 4.15 -16.60 7.31
CA GLY A 255 4.29 -17.52 8.43
C GLY A 255 5.52 -17.25 9.28
N ARG A 256 6.69 -16.94 8.67
CA ARG A 256 7.90 -16.59 9.39
C ARG A 256 7.75 -15.29 10.18
N ALA A 257 7.17 -14.26 9.56
CA ALA A 257 6.90 -12.99 10.23
C ALA A 257 5.93 -13.16 11.41
N PHE A 258 4.84 -13.93 11.20
CA PHE A 258 3.87 -14.24 12.26
C PHE A 258 4.52 -14.95 13.46
N LEU A 259 5.34 -15.98 13.21
CA LEU A 259 6.03 -16.72 14.27
C LEU A 259 6.97 -15.83 15.09
N ALA A 260 7.66 -14.89 14.46
CA ALA A 260 8.51 -13.93 15.16
C ALA A 260 7.69 -13.00 16.07
N VAL A 261 6.56 -12.47 15.58
CA VAL A 261 5.64 -11.66 16.40
C VAL A 261 5.07 -12.48 17.55
N ARG A 262 4.62 -13.72 17.29
CA ARG A 262 4.07 -14.62 18.33
C ARG A 262 5.09 -14.91 19.42
N ALA A 263 6.35 -15.20 19.06
CA ALA A 263 7.40 -15.44 20.04
C ALA A 263 7.70 -14.18 20.87
N ALA A 264 7.73 -13.00 20.24
CA ALA A 264 7.95 -11.74 20.93
C ALA A 264 6.79 -11.36 21.88
N ALA A 265 5.55 -11.63 21.47
CA ALA A 265 4.34 -11.43 22.29
C ALA A 265 4.32 -12.40 23.51
N ALA A 266 4.67 -13.68 23.30
CA ALA A 266 4.74 -14.67 24.36
C ALA A 266 5.76 -14.29 25.45
N ARG A 267 6.93 -13.74 25.09
CA ARG A 267 7.91 -13.24 26.05
C ARG A 267 7.39 -12.10 26.94
N ARG A 268 6.31 -11.45 26.52
CA ARG A 268 5.64 -10.35 27.23
C ARG A 268 4.32 -10.76 27.86
N SER A 269 4.00 -12.07 27.85
CA SER A 269 2.71 -12.61 28.32
C SER A 269 1.50 -11.95 27.67
N VAL A 270 1.61 -11.61 26.37
CA VAL A 270 0.53 -11.02 25.58
C VAL A 270 0.05 -12.01 24.53
N GLU A 271 -1.27 -12.18 24.45
CA GLU A 271 -1.93 -13.09 23.52
C GLU A 271 -2.14 -12.40 22.17
N ILE A 272 -2.13 -13.20 21.09
CA ILE A 272 -2.57 -12.77 19.76
C ILE A 272 -4.09 -12.80 19.73
N ALA A 273 -4.71 -11.68 19.36
CA ALA A 273 -6.15 -11.57 19.18
C ALA A 273 -6.59 -12.06 17.80
N GLY A 274 -5.78 -11.79 16.78
CA GLY A 274 -6.05 -12.14 15.38
C GLY A 274 -4.98 -11.61 14.45
N ALA A 275 -5.18 -11.82 13.15
CA ALA A 275 -4.31 -11.29 12.11
C ALA A 275 -5.13 -10.86 10.89
N GLU A 276 -4.58 -9.98 10.06
CA GLU A 276 -5.25 -9.53 8.83
C GLU A 276 -4.26 -9.28 7.70
N ILE A 277 -4.75 -9.45 6.48
CA ILE A 277 -4.05 -9.07 5.25
C ILE A 277 -4.72 -7.82 4.71
N VAL A 278 -3.94 -6.79 4.41
CA VAL A 278 -4.42 -5.53 3.84
C VAL A 278 -4.13 -5.49 2.35
N GLY A 279 -5.18 -5.33 1.53
CA GLY A 279 -5.08 -5.42 0.08
C GLY A 279 -5.00 -6.86 -0.42
N LEU A 280 -4.44 -7.04 -1.60
CA LEU A 280 -4.33 -8.34 -2.24
C LEU A 280 -2.96 -8.98 -2.01
N LEU A 281 -2.89 -10.30 -2.13
CA LEU A 281 -1.63 -11.05 -2.08
C LEU A 281 -1.56 -12.06 -3.24
N PRO A 282 -0.33 -12.34 -3.74
CA PRO A 282 -0.13 -13.42 -4.69
C PRO A 282 -0.47 -14.79 -4.06
N ARG A 283 -1.08 -15.69 -4.82
CA ARG A 283 -1.39 -17.08 -4.39
C ARG A 283 -0.17 -17.78 -3.79
N ALA A 284 1.00 -17.56 -4.39
CA ALA A 284 2.27 -18.13 -3.95
C ALA A 284 2.73 -17.69 -2.54
N ALA A 285 2.19 -16.58 -2.03
CA ALA A 285 2.53 -16.07 -0.69
C ALA A 285 1.65 -16.67 0.42
N LEU A 286 0.55 -17.33 0.06
CA LEU A 286 -0.43 -17.88 1.00
C LEU A 286 -0.04 -19.32 1.37
N ASP A 287 0.15 -19.57 2.67
CA ASP A 287 0.29 -20.91 3.25
C ASP A 287 -0.90 -21.20 4.17
N ARG A 288 -1.83 -22.03 3.70
CA ARG A 288 -3.06 -22.40 4.42
C ARG A 288 -2.79 -23.34 5.60
N GLN A 289 -1.62 -23.97 5.66
CA GLN A 289 -1.24 -24.86 6.75
C GLN A 289 -0.47 -24.14 7.86
N ALA A 290 -0.05 -22.89 7.61
CA ALA A 290 0.67 -22.11 8.60
C ALA A 290 -0.21 -21.69 9.78
N SER A 291 0.38 -21.58 10.96
CA SER A 291 -0.31 -21.27 12.21
C SER A 291 -0.99 -19.90 12.25
N TYR A 292 -0.67 -18.98 11.32
CA TYR A 292 -1.37 -17.70 11.21
C TYR A 292 -2.73 -17.83 10.53
N PHE A 293 -2.91 -18.81 9.65
CA PHE A 293 -4.07 -18.88 8.77
C PHE A 293 -5.40 -18.95 9.52
N PRO A 294 -5.57 -19.78 10.58
CA PRO A 294 -6.80 -19.80 11.37
C PRO A 294 -7.09 -18.49 12.12
N LEU A 295 -6.10 -17.62 12.26
CA LEU A 295 -6.20 -16.33 12.96
C LEU A 295 -6.49 -15.16 12.02
N LEU A 296 -6.58 -15.41 10.69
CA LEU A 296 -6.94 -14.39 9.73
C LEU A 296 -8.42 -14.02 9.87
N GLU A 297 -8.68 -12.83 10.40
CA GLU A 297 -10.05 -12.34 10.66
C GLU A 297 -10.78 -11.96 9.36
N ASN A 298 -10.05 -11.58 8.31
CA ASN A 298 -10.61 -11.05 7.08
C ASN A 298 -10.38 -11.93 5.84
N PHE A 299 -9.92 -13.17 6.00
CA PHE A 299 -9.58 -14.01 4.86
C PHE A 299 -10.82 -14.39 4.03
N ARG A 300 -10.70 -14.23 2.73
CA ARG A 300 -11.59 -14.71 1.68
C ARG A 300 -10.77 -14.96 0.42
N GLU A 301 -11.23 -15.85 -0.44
CA GLU A 301 -10.53 -16.18 -1.70
C GLU A 301 -10.32 -14.95 -2.60
N THR A 302 -11.16 -13.93 -2.47
CA THR A 302 -11.04 -12.65 -3.16
C THR A 302 -9.90 -11.75 -2.64
N LEU A 303 -9.14 -12.18 -1.64
CA LEU A 303 -7.85 -11.56 -1.28
C LEU A 303 -6.68 -12.09 -2.13
N VAL A 304 -6.88 -13.20 -2.85
CA VAL A 304 -5.86 -13.76 -3.73
C VAL A 304 -5.96 -13.12 -5.10
N LEU A 305 -4.89 -12.45 -5.52
CA LEU A 305 -4.85 -11.67 -6.76
C LEU A 305 -5.25 -12.49 -7.98
N GLU A 306 -4.65 -13.68 -8.15
CA GLU A 306 -4.92 -14.55 -9.30
C GLU A 306 -6.38 -14.99 -9.37
N THR A 307 -7.04 -15.20 -8.22
CA THR A 307 -8.47 -15.54 -8.19
C THR A 307 -9.35 -14.44 -8.78
N LEU A 308 -9.02 -13.17 -8.47
CA LEU A 308 -9.76 -12.03 -9.02
C LEU A 308 -9.47 -11.80 -10.51
N LEU A 309 -8.22 -12.01 -10.93
CA LEU A 309 -7.83 -11.87 -12.33
C LEU A 309 -8.50 -12.95 -13.19
N GLU A 310 -8.55 -14.18 -12.71
CA GLU A 310 -9.26 -15.31 -13.36
C GLU A 310 -10.76 -14.98 -13.51
N ALA A 311 -11.41 -14.44 -12.47
CA ALA A 311 -12.81 -14.04 -12.51
C ALA A 311 -13.07 -12.88 -13.49
N ALA A 312 -12.22 -11.86 -13.50
CA ALA A 312 -12.35 -10.70 -14.39
C ALA A 312 -12.15 -11.10 -15.88
N GLU A 313 -11.29 -12.06 -16.15
CA GLU A 313 -11.08 -12.58 -17.53
C GLU A 313 -12.31 -13.35 -18.02
N ILE A 314 -12.93 -14.18 -17.17
CA ILE A 314 -14.18 -14.90 -17.49
C ILE A 314 -15.30 -13.90 -17.81
N GLU A 315 -15.46 -12.83 -17.01
CA GLU A 315 -16.49 -11.82 -17.26
C GLU A 315 -16.30 -11.07 -18.59
N ARG A 316 -15.05 -10.79 -18.99
CA ARG A 316 -14.75 -10.16 -20.28
C ARG A 316 -15.11 -11.06 -21.46
N GLN A 317 -14.81 -12.35 -21.36
CA GLN A 317 -15.13 -13.34 -22.40
C GLN A 317 -16.65 -13.53 -22.55
N THR A 318 -17.41 -13.49 -21.45
CA THR A 318 -18.88 -13.66 -21.50
C THR A 318 -19.62 -12.41 -21.97
N LYS A 319 -19.08 -11.20 -21.78
CA LYS A 319 -19.69 -9.92 -22.24
C LYS A 319 -19.26 -9.55 -23.67
N GLY A 320 -18.25 -10.19 -24.23
CA GLY A 320 -17.76 -9.97 -25.60
C GLY A 320 -18.30 -10.98 -26.63
N SER A 321 -19.16 -11.91 -26.21
CA SER A 321 -19.92 -12.84 -27.02
C SER A 321 -21.36 -12.36 -27.18
#